data_897ce6b3808ded61b32246aa0b3f4e54
#
_entry.id   897ce6b3808ded61b32246aa0b3f4e54
#
_cell.length_a   1.000
_cell.length_b   1.000
_cell.length_c   1.000
_cell.angle_alpha   90.00
_cell.angle_beta   90.00
_cell.angle_gamma   90.00
#
_symmetry.space_group_name_H-M   'P 1'
#
loop_
_entity.id
_entity.type
_entity.pdbx_description
1 polymer ?
#
loop_
_entity_poly.entity_id
_entity_poly.type
_entity_poly.pdbx_seq_one_letter_code
_entity_poly.pdbx_strand_id
1 'polypeptide(L)'
;MGYAANGFCFDTADAAAAYACGHDYPVMSSMVDGTGHPASVVIECTASTGNSLTLQRDVNGAVDGVSTLALTSPACDETEYLTYHPFSLSASDGALIGAAIVSTWLVGFGWRAVIRTLNSRSPSSASEEE
;
A
#
# COMPACT_ATOMS: atom_id res chain seq x y z
N MET A 1 1.00 16.98 18.86
CA MET A 1 -0.30 17.20 18.19
C MET A 1 -0.06 17.06 16.71
N GLY A 2 -0.66 16.08 16.09
CA GLY A 2 -0.56 15.80 14.67
C GLY A 2 -1.84 16.14 13.92
N TYR A 3 -1.86 15.82 12.63
CA TYR A 3 -2.96 16.07 11.70
C TYR A 3 -3.46 14.74 11.16
N ALA A 4 -4.75 14.44 11.33
CA ALA A 4 -5.33 13.18 10.88
C ALA A 4 -5.75 13.24 9.41
N ALA A 5 -5.38 12.20 8.63
CA ALA A 5 -5.92 11.97 7.31
C ALA A 5 -6.10 10.46 7.10
N ASN A 6 -7.32 10.04 6.69
CA ASN A 6 -7.66 8.65 6.38
C ASN A 6 -7.23 7.60 7.43
N GLY A 7 -7.38 7.94 8.73
CA GLY A 7 -7.02 7.03 9.83
C GLY A 7 -5.53 7.04 10.20
N PHE A 8 -4.73 7.91 9.60
CA PHE A 8 -3.32 8.11 9.95
C PHE A 8 -3.10 9.47 10.59
N CYS A 9 -2.08 9.56 11.43
CA CYS A 9 -1.66 10.79 12.08
C CYS A 9 -0.33 11.25 11.51
N PHE A 10 -0.27 12.50 11.07
CA PHE A 10 0.90 13.11 10.44
C PHE A 10 1.43 14.26 11.30
N ASP A 11 2.73 14.46 11.29
CA ASP A 11 3.37 15.51 12.09
C ASP A 11 3.04 16.92 11.57
N THR A 12 2.73 17.05 10.28
CA THR A 12 2.45 18.32 9.63
C THR A 12 1.17 18.28 8.82
N ALA A 13 0.49 19.42 8.69
CA ALA A 13 -0.69 19.55 7.85
C ALA A 13 -0.36 19.30 6.37
N ASP A 14 0.82 19.69 5.92
CA ASP A 14 1.28 19.44 4.54
C ASP A 14 1.43 17.95 4.25
N ALA A 15 1.96 17.16 5.19
CA ALA A 15 2.09 15.71 5.03
C ALA A 15 0.72 15.03 4.98
N ALA A 16 -0.22 15.45 5.83
CA ALA A 16 -1.60 14.94 5.81
C ALA A 16 -2.31 15.28 4.49
N ALA A 17 -2.14 16.52 4.00
CA ALA A 17 -2.71 16.96 2.74
C ALA A 17 -2.08 16.24 1.54
N ALA A 18 -0.77 16.05 1.53
CA ALA A 18 -0.08 15.30 0.48
C ALA A 18 -0.54 13.83 0.43
N TYR A 19 -0.74 13.22 1.60
CA TYR A 19 -1.27 11.86 1.68
C TYR A 19 -2.71 11.78 1.15
N ALA A 20 -3.60 12.67 1.58
CA ALA A 20 -4.97 12.72 1.10
C ALA A 20 -5.03 12.96 -0.43
N CYS A 21 -4.18 13.84 -0.94
CA CYS A 21 -4.04 14.11 -2.37
C CYS A 21 -3.65 12.86 -3.18
N GLY A 22 -2.69 12.08 -2.70
CA GLY A 22 -2.23 10.88 -3.40
C GLY A 22 -3.11 9.65 -3.19
N HIS A 23 -3.85 9.59 -2.08
CA HIS A 23 -4.66 8.43 -1.73
C HIS A 23 -6.10 8.54 -2.26
N ASP A 24 -6.70 9.72 -2.18
CA ASP A 24 -8.12 9.91 -2.53
C ASP A 24 -8.33 10.29 -3.99
N TYR A 25 -7.27 10.66 -4.70
CA TYR A 25 -7.31 11.07 -6.10
C TYR A 25 -6.34 10.24 -6.95
N PRO A 26 -6.63 10.05 -8.25
CA PRO A 26 -7.75 10.59 -9.02
C PRO A 26 -9.08 9.89 -8.77
N VAL A 27 -10.16 10.64 -8.84
CA VAL A 27 -11.52 10.11 -8.84
C VAL A 27 -12.08 10.18 -10.25
N MET A 28 -12.55 9.05 -10.75
CA MET A 28 -13.15 8.94 -12.08
C MET A 28 -14.66 8.75 -11.97
N SER A 29 -15.38 9.51 -12.75
CA SER A 29 -16.84 9.37 -12.87
C SER A 29 -17.27 9.55 -14.32
N SER A 30 -18.47 9.09 -14.63
CA SER A 30 -19.12 9.35 -15.92
C SER A 30 -20.33 10.25 -15.71
N MET A 31 -20.50 11.21 -16.57
CA MET A 31 -21.67 12.08 -16.61
C MET A 31 -22.25 12.13 -18.03
N VAL A 32 -23.45 12.63 -18.14
CA VAL A 32 -24.04 12.94 -19.43
C VAL A 32 -23.91 14.44 -19.64
N ASP A 33 -23.29 14.85 -20.74
CA ASP A 33 -23.15 16.27 -21.07
C ASP A 33 -24.52 16.92 -21.42
N GLY A 34 -24.53 18.25 -21.57
CA GLY A 34 -25.73 18.99 -21.88
C GLY A 34 -26.36 18.63 -23.27
N THR A 35 -25.68 17.83 -24.08
CA THR A 35 -26.13 17.33 -25.40
C THR A 35 -26.58 15.86 -25.35
N GLY A 36 -26.54 15.23 -24.19
CA GLY A 36 -26.97 13.83 -24.00
C GLY A 36 -25.89 12.79 -24.31
N HIS A 37 -24.62 13.19 -24.53
CA HIS A 37 -23.54 12.27 -24.77
C HIS A 37 -22.80 11.91 -23.43
N PRO A 38 -22.30 10.66 -23.32
CA PRO A 38 -21.53 10.27 -22.18
C PRO A 38 -20.17 11.02 -22.17
N ALA A 39 -19.85 11.66 -21.07
CA ALA A 39 -18.59 12.32 -20.83
C ALA A 39 -17.85 11.65 -19.66
N SER A 40 -16.56 11.44 -19.81
CA SER A 40 -15.70 11.01 -18.72
C SER A 40 -15.23 12.24 -17.92
N VAL A 41 -15.36 12.17 -16.60
CA VAL A 41 -14.89 13.21 -15.70
C VAL A 41 -13.82 12.60 -14.82
N VAL A 42 -12.66 13.23 -14.80
CA VAL A 42 -11.54 12.89 -13.91
C VAL A 42 -11.29 14.09 -13.02
N ILE A 43 -11.20 13.86 -11.72
CA ILE A 43 -10.80 14.88 -10.76
C ILE A 43 -9.44 14.45 -10.21
N GLU A 44 -8.44 15.28 -10.45
CA GLU A 44 -7.07 15.04 -10.03
C GLU A 44 -6.66 16.07 -8.98
N CYS A 45 -5.84 15.65 -8.02
CA CYS A 45 -5.21 16.56 -7.09
C CYS A 45 -3.88 17.02 -7.68
N THR A 46 -3.76 18.29 -8.00
CA THR A 46 -2.57 18.85 -8.65
C THR A 46 -1.61 19.52 -7.69
N ALA A 47 -2.10 19.94 -6.53
CA ALA A 47 -1.26 20.51 -5.46
C ALA A 47 -1.91 20.32 -4.09
N SER A 48 -1.07 20.20 -3.06
CA SER A 48 -1.48 20.19 -1.67
C SER A 48 -0.61 21.15 -0.88
N THR A 49 -1.22 22.03 -0.10
CA THR A 49 -0.49 23.03 0.69
C THR A 49 -1.24 23.29 1.99
N GLY A 50 -0.60 23.08 3.13
CA GLY A 50 -1.21 23.29 4.43
C GLY A 50 -2.51 22.50 4.58
N ASN A 51 -3.63 23.19 4.77
CA ASN A 51 -4.96 22.60 4.91
C ASN A 51 -5.80 22.68 3.62
N SER A 52 -5.18 22.75 2.45
CA SER A 52 -5.91 22.88 1.19
C SER A 52 -5.39 21.95 0.11
N LEU A 53 -6.31 21.43 -0.69
CA LEU A 53 -6.02 20.69 -1.91
C LEU A 53 -6.47 21.50 -3.10
N THR A 54 -5.63 21.54 -4.14
CA THR A 54 -6.01 22.08 -5.43
C THR A 54 -6.43 20.93 -6.34
N LEU A 55 -7.69 20.92 -6.72
CA LEU A 55 -8.29 19.89 -7.55
C LEU A 55 -8.51 20.43 -8.96
N GLN A 56 -8.09 19.68 -9.94
CA GLN A 56 -8.36 19.92 -11.34
C GLN A 56 -9.43 18.96 -11.84
N ARG A 57 -10.42 19.49 -12.53
CA ARG A 57 -11.45 18.69 -13.18
C ARG A 57 -11.20 18.66 -14.68
N ASP A 58 -11.04 17.45 -15.20
CA ASP A 58 -10.89 17.19 -16.62
C ASP A 58 -12.16 16.53 -17.14
N VAL A 59 -12.68 17.05 -18.22
CA VAL A 59 -13.83 16.47 -18.92
C VAL A 59 -13.39 16.04 -20.33
N ASN A 60 -13.50 14.74 -20.60
CA ASN A 60 -13.04 14.14 -21.86
C ASN A 60 -11.56 14.44 -22.19
N GLY A 61 -10.72 14.56 -21.17
CA GLY A 61 -9.28 14.87 -21.32
C GLY A 61 -8.96 16.35 -21.51
N ALA A 62 -9.93 17.24 -21.35
CA ALA A 62 -9.72 18.69 -21.36
C ALA A 62 -9.96 19.26 -19.96
N VAL A 63 -9.09 20.17 -19.52
CA VAL A 63 -9.25 20.87 -18.23
C VAL A 63 -10.50 21.76 -18.32
N ASP A 64 -11.49 21.44 -17.49
CA ASP A 64 -12.76 22.18 -17.41
C ASP A 64 -12.81 23.17 -16.23
N GLY A 65 -12.01 22.89 -15.17
CA GLY A 65 -11.98 23.79 -14.02
C GLY A 65 -10.94 23.38 -12.99
N VAL A 66 -10.55 24.36 -12.18
CA VAL A 66 -9.68 24.19 -11.02
C VAL A 66 -10.42 24.72 -9.80
N SER A 67 -10.43 23.95 -8.73
CA SER A 67 -11.07 24.33 -7.46
C SER A 67 -10.14 24.05 -6.30
N THR A 68 -10.30 24.81 -5.22
CA THR A 68 -9.56 24.59 -3.99
C THR A 68 -10.50 24.01 -2.94
N LEU A 69 -10.15 22.86 -2.40
CA LEU A 69 -10.87 22.20 -1.32
C LEU A 69 -10.12 22.44 -0.01
N ALA A 70 -10.79 23.03 0.98
CA ALA A 70 -10.23 23.12 2.33
C ALA A 70 -10.28 21.75 3.01
N LEU A 71 -9.14 21.29 3.51
CA LEU A 71 -9.03 20.06 4.28
C LEU A 71 -9.21 20.42 5.76
N THR A 72 -10.22 19.84 6.39
CA THR A 72 -10.36 19.90 7.84
C THR A 72 -9.68 18.65 8.40
N SER A 73 -8.38 18.74 8.68
CA SER A 73 -7.66 17.66 9.38
C SER A 73 -7.85 17.85 10.88
N PRO A 74 -8.62 17.00 11.57
CA PRO A 74 -8.74 17.06 13.01
C PRO A 74 -7.36 16.83 13.65
N ALA A 75 -7.12 17.47 14.79
CA ALA A 75 -5.94 17.17 15.59
C ALA A 75 -5.99 15.72 16.04
N CYS A 76 -4.89 15.00 15.91
CA CYS A 76 -4.76 13.62 16.35
C CYS A 76 -3.72 13.51 17.47
N ASP A 77 -3.94 12.54 18.36
CA ASP A 77 -2.92 12.11 19.32
C ASP A 77 -2.28 10.83 18.79
N GLU A 78 -0.97 10.70 18.92
CA GLU A 78 -0.18 9.55 18.40
C GLU A 78 -0.64 8.20 18.98
N THR A 79 -1.40 8.24 20.10
CA THR A 79 -1.94 7.04 20.73
C THR A 79 -3.24 6.55 20.10
N GLU A 80 -3.96 7.39 19.33
CA GLU A 80 -5.28 7.10 18.79
C GLU A 80 -5.26 6.70 17.30
N TYR A 81 -4.21 7.09 16.58
CA TYR A 81 -4.08 6.85 15.15
C TYR A 81 -2.81 6.06 14.86
N LEU A 82 -2.89 5.16 13.89
CA LEU A 82 -1.72 4.49 13.37
C LEU A 82 -0.78 5.53 12.76
N THR A 83 0.40 5.68 13.35
CA THR A 83 1.42 6.55 12.80
C THR A 83 1.84 5.98 11.44
N TYR A 84 1.70 6.75 10.38
CA TYR A 84 2.12 6.33 9.05
C TYR A 84 3.64 6.30 8.98
N HIS A 85 4.19 5.12 9.25
CA HIS A 85 5.58 4.80 8.94
C HIS A 85 5.55 3.66 7.92
N PRO A 86 5.88 3.89 6.65
CA PRO A 86 5.80 2.86 5.60
C PRO A 86 6.66 1.63 5.89
N PHE A 87 7.53 1.69 6.91
CA PHE A 87 8.40 0.59 7.35
C PHE A 87 8.31 0.30 8.85
N SER A 88 7.37 0.87 9.61
CA SER A 88 7.18 0.52 11.02
C SER A 88 6.31 -0.73 11.14
N LEU A 89 6.92 -1.86 10.89
CA LEU A 89 6.40 -3.13 11.42
C LEU A 89 6.55 -3.08 12.94
N SER A 90 5.49 -3.34 13.69
CA SER A 90 5.62 -3.54 15.13
C SER A 90 6.62 -4.68 15.38
N ALA A 91 7.33 -4.64 16.50
CA ALA A 91 8.28 -5.70 16.82
C ALA A 91 7.62 -7.10 16.82
N SER A 92 6.32 -7.17 17.16
CA SER A 92 5.51 -8.39 17.09
C SER A 92 5.25 -8.84 15.66
N ASP A 93 4.93 -7.92 14.74
CA ASP A 93 4.68 -8.25 13.33
C ASP A 93 5.98 -8.66 12.63
N GLY A 94 7.07 -7.95 12.93
CA GLY A 94 8.41 -8.31 12.45
C GLY A 94 8.84 -9.70 12.93
N ALA A 95 8.56 -10.06 14.19
CA ALA A 95 8.85 -11.37 14.75
C ALA A 95 8.01 -12.47 14.09
N LEU A 96 6.71 -12.22 13.81
CA LEU A 96 5.83 -13.18 13.12
C LEU A 96 6.28 -13.44 11.69
N ILE A 97 6.63 -12.39 10.95
CA ILE A 97 7.15 -12.52 9.58
C ILE A 97 8.49 -13.24 9.59
N GLY A 98 9.39 -12.88 10.51
CA GLY A 98 10.68 -13.55 10.67
C GLY A 98 10.52 -15.03 11.01
N ALA A 99 9.63 -15.39 11.94
CA ALA A 99 9.33 -16.77 12.29
C ALA A 99 8.75 -17.56 11.10
N ALA A 100 7.87 -16.96 10.30
CA ALA A 100 7.32 -17.59 9.10
C ALA A 100 8.40 -17.88 8.06
N ILE A 101 9.34 -16.96 7.84
CA ILE A 101 10.45 -17.15 6.91
C ILE A 101 11.37 -18.28 7.42
N VAL A 102 11.76 -18.25 8.70
CA VAL A 102 12.65 -19.27 9.29
C VAL A 102 11.98 -20.65 9.25
N SER A 103 10.69 -20.77 9.56
CA SER A 103 9.97 -22.05 9.52
C SER A 103 9.93 -22.62 8.09
N THR A 104 9.72 -21.80 7.08
CA THR A 104 9.74 -22.24 5.68
C THR A 104 11.13 -22.75 5.27
N TRP A 105 12.19 -22.09 5.71
CA TRP A 105 13.56 -22.54 5.50
C TRP A 105 13.86 -23.86 6.19
N LEU A 106 13.45 -24.03 7.46
CA LEU A 106 13.65 -25.27 8.21
C LEU A 106 12.95 -26.47 7.56
N VAL A 107 11.72 -26.29 7.05
CA VAL A 107 11.00 -27.34 6.32
C VAL A 107 11.76 -27.69 5.04
N GLY A 108 12.22 -26.71 4.27
CA GLY A 108 12.99 -26.94 3.06
C GLY A 108 14.33 -27.66 3.30
N PHE A 109 15.04 -27.31 4.38
CA PHE A 109 16.27 -27.97 4.79
C PHE A 109 16.02 -29.41 5.27
N GLY A 110 14.99 -29.61 6.11
CA GLY A 110 14.60 -30.92 6.61
C GLY A 110 14.25 -31.88 5.48
N TRP A 111 13.47 -31.43 4.52
CA TRP A 111 13.12 -32.22 3.33
C TRP A 111 14.32 -32.64 2.51
N ARG A 112 15.26 -31.72 2.31
CA ARG A 112 16.53 -32.01 1.60
C ARG A 112 17.40 -33.03 2.34
N ALA A 113 17.42 -33.01 3.65
CA ALA A 113 18.14 -33.98 4.46
C ALA A 113 17.51 -35.36 4.36
N VAL A 114 16.19 -35.45 4.40
CA VAL A 114 15.43 -36.71 4.25
C VAL A 114 15.69 -37.34 2.87
N ILE A 115 15.63 -36.55 1.79
CA ILE A 115 15.92 -37.07 0.44
C ILE A 115 17.35 -37.59 0.34
N ARG A 116 18.32 -36.90 0.92
CA ARG A 116 19.72 -37.37 0.92
C ARG A 116 19.93 -38.68 1.66
N THR A 117 19.27 -38.85 2.81
CA THR A 117 19.37 -40.09 3.59
C THR A 117 18.65 -41.25 2.90
N LEU A 118 17.56 -41.00 2.19
CA LEU A 118 16.89 -42.06 1.40
C LEU A 118 17.74 -42.50 0.20
N ASN A 119 18.34 -41.54 -0.50
CA ASN A 119 19.20 -41.84 -1.65
C ASN A 119 20.53 -42.50 -1.25
N SER A 120 21.04 -42.22 -0.06
CA SER A 120 22.27 -42.90 0.43
C SER A 120 22.03 -44.29 0.96
N ARG A 121 20.75 -44.71 1.17
CA ARG A 121 20.36 -46.03 1.59
C ARG A 121 20.03 -46.99 0.44
N SER A 122 20.08 -46.58 -0.81
CA SER A 122 20.00 -47.48 -1.95
C SER A 122 21.31 -48.30 -2.01
N PRO A 123 21.33 -49.57 -1.57
CA PRO A 123 22.50 -50.40 -1.77
C PRO A 123 22.62 -50.64 -3.29
N SER A 124 23.74 -50.34 -3.82
CA SER A 124 24.16 -50.84 -5.12
C SER A 124 24.35 -52.38 -5.01
N SER A 125 23.24 -53.11 -5.10
CA SER A 125 23.27 -54.52 -5.38
C SER A 125 23.15 -54.71 -6.87
N ALA A 126 24.25 -54.73 -7.56
CA ALA A 126 24.38 -55.42 -8.83
C ALA A 126 25.80 -55.30 -9.33
N SER A 127 26.58 -56.29 -9.07
CA SER A 127 27.37 -56.96 -10.13
C SER A 127 28.36 -57.90 -9.49
N GLU A 128 27.85 -59.07 -9.17
CA GLU A 128 28.65 -60.29 -9.28
C GLU A 128 27.86 -61.22 -10.17
N GLU A 129 28.30 -61.35 -11.38
CA GLU A 129 28.29 -62.53 -12.22
C GLU A 129 29.16 -62.23 -13.42
N GLU A 130 30.27 -62.86 -13.39
CA GLU A 130 31.08 -63.71 -14.22
C GLU A 130 31.92 -63.04 -15.28
#